data_c2872cc7fe67586cc54b10b9b5dae367
#
_entry.id   c2872cc7fe67586cc54b10b9b5dae367
#
_cell.length_a   1.000
_cell.length_b   1.000
_cell.length_c   1.000
_cell.angle_alpha   90.00
_cell.angle_beta   90.00
_cell.angle_gamma   90.00
#
_symmetry.space_group_name_H-M   'P 1'
#
loop_
_entity.id
_entity.type
_entity.pdbx_description
1 polymer ?
#
loop_
_entity_poly.entity_id
_entity_poly.type
_entity_poly.pdbx_seq_one_letter_code
_entity_poly.pdbx_strand_id
1 'polypeptide(L)'
;MRHVRQPKATTMVGRDTKHLRSISKTPFAGIDRNARIAVVHDWCPNFRGGEQVLARICKIFPRAEVFTLFDFLPKEIKEEYFPGVIFHVSGMNRLPFVEKYYRSLFFLCPFMIEQFDVTGYDAVISSSAAFSRGVLTRPDQLHLCYVHSPVRYAWDEQFSYLQQARLGFGPKGLAFRYMLHRLRTWDTRTAHGPDLMLANSNYVRSRIERIYGRDARVVHPPVAIEDLKLVVSKDDYYVTAAFHAPYKRTDLIIEAFSKTPSRRLVVVGDEVQSKHLRSLAGPNIVFTGYLPRHEYVEKIANARAMVFAGCEDFGITLAEAQACGTPLIAFGRGGARDIVRPLGESAHPTGVLFDRQAIDSVAGAIDLFEKNALSITPHACRMNATRFSEERFDLAILDALGLAQSVQLARATEYNELLGAESSTRDITGSLVEPILQ
;
A
#
# COMPACT_ATOMS: atom_id res chain seq x y z
N MET A 1 -51.97 18.68 33.63
CA MET A 1 -50.60 18.68 34.21
C MET A 1 -50.05 17.25 34.15
N ARG A 2 -49.20 16.94 33.18
CA ARG A 2 -48.49 15.67 33.08
C ARG A 2 -46.99 15.96 33.22
N HIS A 3 -46.40 15.44 34.29
CA HIS A 3 -44.99 15.54 34.61
C HIS A 3 -44.15 14.78 33.56
N VAL A 4 -43.29 15.49 32.84
CA VAL A 4 -42.24 14.94 32.01
C VAL A 4 -41.05 14.65 32.92
N ARG A 5 -40.69 13.36 33.08
CA ARG A 5 -39.47 12.93 33.76
C ARG A 5 -38.28 13.06 32.81
N GLN A 6 -37.26 13.84 33.20
CA GLN A 6 -35.94 13.87 32.57
C GLN A 6 -35.22 12.53 32.84
N PRO A 7 -34.47 11.97 31.86
CA PRO A 7 -33.62 10.82 32.09
C PRO A 7 -32.32 11.25 32.81
N LYS A 8 -31.99 10.49 33.87
CA LYS A 8 -30.78 10.60 34.66
C LYS A 8 -29.54 10.30 33.77
N ALA A 9 -28.51 11.16 33.82
CA ALA A 9 -27.21 10.92 33.27
C ALA A 9 -26.58 9.66 33.90
N THR A 10 -26.40 8.62 33.11
CA THR A 10 -25.63 7.43 33.48
C THR A 10 -24.15 7.72 33.30
N THR A 11 -23.43 7.87 34.39
CA THR A 11 -21.98 7.96 34.45
C THR A 11 -21.38 6.70 33.83
N MET A 12 -20.74 6.82 32.68
CA MET A 12 -19.96 5.72 32.12
C MET A 12 -18.74 5.49 33.01
N VAL A 13 -18.79 4.46 33.80
CA VAL A 13 -17.68 3.87 34.56
C VAL A 13 -16.62 3.41 33.58
N GLY A 14 -15.37 3.79 33.88
CA GLY A 14 -14.21 3.54 33.07
C GLY A 14 -14.08 2.10 32.57
N ARG A 15 -13.97 1.95 31.26
CA ARG A 15 -13.55 0.68 30.66
C ARG A 15 -12.10 0.39 31.04
N ASP A 16 -11.95 -0.72 31.67
CA ASP A 16 -10.76 -1.35 32.21
C ASP A 16 -9.53 -1.21 31.29
N THR A 17 -8.59 -0.37 31.67
CA THR A 17 -7.24 -0.28 31.06
C THR A 17 -6.36 -1.49 31.41
N LYS A 18 -6.89 -2.50 32.05
CA LYS A 18 -6.17 -3.73 32.42
C LYS A 18 -5.84 -4.64 31.25
N HIS A 19 -6.56 -4.54 30.11
CA HIS A 19 -6.21 -5.34 28.90
C HIS A 19 -5.00 -4.82 28.13
N LEU A 20 -4.57 -3.57 28.34
CA LEU A 20 -3.38 -3.01 27.68
C LEU A 20 -2.05 -3.37 28.37
N ARG A 21 -2.08 -3.97 29.57
CA ARG A 21 -0.87 -4.36 30.31
C ARG A 21 -0.39 -5.80 30.07
N SER A 22 -1.11 -6.64 29.33
CA SER A 22 -0.70 -8.02 29.05
C SER A 22 0.06 -8.22 27.73
N ILE A 23 0.22 -7.17 26.91
CA ILE A 23 0.98 -7.22 25.63
C ILE A 23 2.50 -7.03 25.85
N SER A 24 2.98 -7.02 27.09
CA SER A 24 4.39 -6.74 27.41
C SER A 24 5.35 -7.94 27.35
N LYS A 25 4.94 -9.05 26.80
CA LYS A 25 5.87 -10.13 26.37
C LYS A 25 5.57 -10.44 24.93
N THR A 26 6.20 -9.70 24.00
CA THR A 26 6.27 -10.14 22.60
C THR A 26 6.88 -11.54 22.60
N PRO A 27 6.21 -12.57 22.05
CA PRO A 27 6.74 -13.94 21.98
C PRO A 27 8.00 -14.05 21.10
N PHE A 28 8.54 -12.93 20.64
CA PHE A 28 9.53 -12.76 19.57
C PHE A 28 10.87 -12.23 20.05
N ALA A 29 11.15 -12.28 21.37
CA ALA A 29 12.47 -11.94 21.90
C ALA A 29 13.49 -12.96 21.38
N GLY A 30 14.22 -12.61 20.30
CA GLY A 30 15.27 -13.48 19.74
C GLY A 30 15.41 -13.47 18.22
N ILE A 31 14.43 -12.89 17.49
CA ILE A 31 14.56 -12.70 16.02
C ILE A 31 15.40 -11.46 15.77
N ASP A 32 16.56 -11.61 15.15
CA ASP A 32 17.43 -10.52 14.71
C ASP A 32 17.39 -10.35 13.19
N ARG A 33 18.08 -9.35 12.65
CA ARG A 33 18.15 -9.10 11.21
C ARG A 33 18.86 -10.23 10.42
N ASN A 34 19.62 -11.08 11.07
CA ASN A 34 20.32 -12.22 10.50
C ASN A 34 19.50 -13.50 10.56
N ALA A 35 18.30 -13.45 11.17
CA ALA A 35 17.39 -14.57 11.20
C ALA A 35 17.07 -15.05 9.77
N ARG A 36 16.90 -16.35 9.62
CA ARG A 36 16.43 -16.96 8.36
C ARG A 36 14.92 -16.78 8.28
N ILE A 37 14.49 -15.88 7.43
CA ILE A 37 13.06 -15.57 7.23
C ILE A 37 12.56 -16.22 5.95
N ALA A 38 11.47 -16.99 6.04
CA ALA A 38 10.70 -17.38 4.87
C ALA A 38 9.70 -16.26 4.54
N VAL A 39 9.86 -15.58 3.40
CA VAL A 39 8.88 -14.60 2.92
C VAL A 39 7.97 -15.29 1.91
N VAL A 40 6.72 -15.52 2.29
CA VAL A 40 5.74 -16.18 1.42
C VAL A 40 4.90 -15.12 0.72
N HIS A 41 4.94 -15.09 -0.62
CA HIS A 41 4.21 -14.14 -1.45
C HIS A 41 3.27 -14.87 -2.41
N ASP A 42 2.12 -14.30 -2.74
CA ASP A 42 1.11 -15.00 -3.54
C ASP A 42 1.64 -15.36 -4.94
N TRP A 43 2.10 -14.36 -5.68
CA TRP A 43 2.67 -14.47 -7.04
C TRP A 43 3.43 -13.20 -7.44
N CYS A 44 4.39 -13.36 -8.31
CA CYS A 44 5.22 -12.28 -8.85
C CYS A 44 5.05 -12.16 -10.37
N PRO A 45 3.89 -11.69 -10.90
CA PRO A 45 3.66 -11.59 -12.35
C PRO A 45 4.32 -10.37 -12.97
N ASN A 46 4.49 -9.29 -12.19
CA ASN A 46 5.07 -8.01 -12.58
C ASN A 46 5.61 -7.33 -11.32
N PHE A 47 6.52 -6.38 -11.48
CA PHE A 47 6.99 -5.56 -10.36
C PHE A 47 6.04 -4.38 -10.13
N ARG A 48 5.17 -4.50 -9.12
CA ARG A 48 4.17 -3.50 -8.72
C ARG A 48 4.20 -3.29 -7.21
N GLY A 49 3.14 -2.67 -6.65
CA GLY A 49 3.09 -2.30 -5.24
C GLY A 49 3.25 -3.47 -4.26
N GLY A 50 2.72 -4.66 -4.57
CA GLY A 50 2.91 -5.86 -3.76
C GLY A 50 4.37 -6.32 -3.76
N GLU A 51 4.98 -6.35 -4.95
CA GLU A 51 6.36 -6.76 -5.13
C GLU A 51 7.36 -5.70 -4.60
N GLN A 52 6.99 -4.41 -4.56
CA GLN A 52 7.76 -3.37 -3.87
C GLN A 52 7.81 -3.63 -2.35
N VAL A 53 6.69 -4.00 -1.75
CA VAL A 53 6.65 -4.41 -0.34
C VAL A 53 7.48 -5.66 -0.10
N LEU A 54 7.38 -6.66 -0.99
CA LEU A 54 8.19 -7.88 -0.93
C LEU A 54 9.68 -7.56 -0.98
N ALA A 55 10.11 -6.73 -1.93
CA ALA A 55 11.50 -6.31 -2.08
C ALA A 55 12.00 -5.59 -0.83
N ARG A 56 11.16 -4.71 -0.25
CA ARG A 56 11.54 -4.00 0.97
C ARG A 56 11.69 -4.95 2.16
N ILE A 57 10.82 -5.93 2.33
CA ILE A 57 10.95 -6.96 3.38
C ILE A 57 12.24 -7.75 3.20
N CYS A 58 12.59 -8.16 1.97
CA CYS A 58 13.85 -8.84 1.68
C CYS A 58 15.07 -7.95 2.00
N LYS A 59 14.98 -6.64 1.78
CA LYS A 59 16.05 -5.68 2.14
C LYS A 59 16.23 -5.52 3.66
N ILE A 60 15.15 -5.60 4.44
CA ILE A 60 15.21 -5.58 5.91
C ILE A 60 15.91 -6.84 6.43
N PHE A 61 15.67 -7.99 5.79
CA PHE A 61 16.21 -9.31 6.19
C PHE A 61 17.08 -9.90 5.06
N PRO A 62 18.40 -9.65 5.07
CA PRO A 62 19.28 -10.07 3.96
C PRO A 62 19.38 -11.57 3.75
N ARG A 63 18.99 -12.38 4.74
CA ARG A 63 18.96 -13.86 4.67
C ARG A 63 17.56 -14.42 4.38
N ALA A 64 16.62 -13.54 3.95
CA ALA A 64 15.29 -13.97 3.58
C ALA A 64 15.29 -14.74 2.26
N GLU A 65 14.46 -15.76 2.19
CA GLU A 65 14.18 -16.52 0.97
C GLU A 65 12.69 -16.37 0.64
N VAL A 66 12.39 -16.23 -0.66
CA VAL A 66 11.02 -15.99 -1.15
C VAL A 66 10.37 -17.27 -1.61
N PHE A 67 9.18 -17.55 -1.12
CA PHE A 67 8.29 -18.64 -1.55
C PHE A 67 7.10 -18.05 -2.30
N THR A 68 6.85 -18.46 -3.54
CA THR A 68 5.77 -17.91 -4.36
C THR A 68 5.15 -18.95 -5.28
N LEU A 69 3.85 -18.81 -5.55
CA LEU A 69 3.14 -19.75 -6.42
C LEU A 69 3.58 -19.61 -7.88
N PHE A 70 3.77 -18.37 -8.35
CA PHE A 70 4.18 -18.04 -9.71
C PHE A 70 5.20 -16.91 -9.69
N ASP A 71 6.21 -17.04 -10.56
CA ASP A 71 7.26 -16.05 -10.71
C ASP A 71 7.56 -15.84 -12.21
N PHE A 72 7.21 -14.66 -12.68
CA PHE A 72 7.42 -14.22 -14.07
C PHE A 72 8.23 -12.91 -14.12
N LEU A 73 8.89 -12.54 -13.01
CA LEU A 73 9.73 -11.34 -12.98
C LEU A 73 10.90 -11.46 -13.95
N PRO A 74 11.16 -10.44 -14.77
CA PRO A 74 12.37 -10.35 -15.58
C PRO A 74 13.63 -10.44 -14.72
N LYS A 75 14.70 -10.95 -15.32
CA LYS A 75 15.99 -11.13 -14.64
C LYS A 75 16.55 -9.79 -14.14
N GLU A 76 16.42 -8.74 -14.94
CA GLU A 76 16.87 -7.39 -14.64
C GLU A 76 16.18 -6.84 -13.38
N ILE A 77 14.88 -7.07 -13.24
CA ILE A 77 14.12 -6.68 -12.05
C ILE A 77 14.58 -7.45 -10.82
N LYS A 78 14.91 -8.74 -10.96
CA LYS A 78 15.44 -9.54 -9.84
C LYS A 78 16.83 -9.08 -9.42
N GLU A 79 17.70 -8.77 -10.36
CA GLU A 79 19.04 -8.27 -10.07
C GLU A 79 19.00 -6.90 -9.39
N GLU A 80 18.05 -6.02 -9.76
CA GLU A 80 17.88 -4.69 -9.19
C GLU A 80 17.23 -4.70 -7.81
N TYR A 81 16.11 -5.42 -7.63
CA TYR A 81 15.29 -5.32 -6.42
C TYR A 81 15.44 -6.49 -5.44
N PHE A 82 15.98 -7.63 -5.87
CA PHE A 82 16.15 -8.85 -5.07
C PHE A 82 17.57 -9.42 -5.18
N PRO A 83 18.64 -8.60 -5.04
CA PRO A 83 20.00 -9.09 -5.21
C PRO A 83 20.33 -10.20 -4.20
N GLY A 84 20.70 -11.38 -4.69
CA GLY A 84 21.05 -12.53 -3.85
C GLY A 84 19.90 -13.28 -3.20
N VAL A 85 18.65 -12.86 -3.40
CA VAL A 85 17.46 -13.51 -2.84
C VAL A 85 17.14 -14.81 -3.60
N ILE A 86 16.97 -15.90 -2.88
CA ILE A 86 16.57 -17.20 -3.43
C ILE A 86 15.04 -17.26 -3.55
N PHE A 87 14.54 -17.66 -4.73
CA PHE A 87 13.11 -17.85 -4.99
C PHE A 87 12.77 -19.33 -5.08
N HIS A 88 11.90 -19.79 -4.20
CA HIS A 88 11.26 -21.13 -4.21
C HIS A 88 9.89 -20.99 -4.86
N VAL A 89 9.75 -21.58 -6.05
CA VAL A 89 8.55 -21.42 -6.87
C VAL A 89 7.78 -22.74 -6.93
N SER A 90 6.46 -22.68 -6.84
CA SER A 90 5.61 -23.86 -6.86
C SER A 90 5.75 -24.67 -8.17
N GLY A 91 5.43 -25.97 -8.10
CA GLY A 91 5.42 -26.82 -9.29
C GLY A 91 4.47 -26.36 -10.40
N MET A 92 3.43 -25.59 -10.06
CA MET A 92 2.50 -25.00 -11.06
C MET A 92 3.19 -24.04 -12.02
N ASN A 93 4.27 -23.40 -11.61
CA ASN A 93 5.01 -22.47 -12.48
C ASN A 93 5.66 -23.15 -13.69
N ARG A 94 5.82 -24.49 -13.64
CA ARG A 94 6.41 -25.29 -14.74
C ARG A 94 5.39 -25.69 -15.80
N LEU A 95 4.10 -25.38 -15.61
CA LEU A 95 3.06 -25.69 -16.60
C LEU A 95 3.28 -24.88 -17.89
N PRO A 96 3.11 -25.51 -19.07
CA PRO A 96 3.29 -24.82 -20.34
C PRO A 96 2.40 -23.56 -20.43
N PHE A 97 2.98 -22.43 -20.84
CA PHE A 97 2.27 -21.16 -21.05
C PHE A 97 1.46 -20.65 -19.84
N VAL A 98 1.79 -21.07 -18.64
CA VAL A 98 1.04 -20.75 -17.40
C VAL A 98 0.90 -19.25 -17.14
N GLU A 99 1.85 -18.44 -17.59
CA GLU A 99 1.78 -16.98 -17.52
C GLU A 99 0.49 -16.40 -18.13
N LYS A 100 -0.07 -17.05 -19.14
CA LYS A 100 -1.31 -16.61 -19.79
C LYS A 100 -2.59 -16.95 -19.02
N TYR A 101 -2.55 -17.96 -18.14
CA TYR A 101 -3.74 -18.46 -17.46
C TYR A 101 -3.58 -18.76 -15.96
N TYR A 102 -2.46 -18.41 -15.32
CA TYR A 102 -2.20 -18.66 -13.91
C TYR A 102 -3.35 -18.21 -13.00
N ARG A 103 -4.01 -17.11 -13.33
CA ARG A 103 -5.17 -16.62 -12.55
C ARG A 103 -6.35 -17.60 -12.57
N SER A 104 -6.49 -18.39 -13.60
CA SER A 104 -7.54 -19.42 -13.70
C SER A 104 -7.27 -20.62 -12.78
N LEU A 105 -6.02 -20.77 -12.32
CA LEU A 105 -5.61 -21.82 -11.38
C LEU A 105 -5.86 -21.47 -9.91
N PHE A 106 -6.57 -20.38 -9.63
CA PHE A 106 -6.79 -19.87 -8.27
C PHE A 106 -7.37 -20.92 -7.32
N PHE A 107 -8.13 -21.88 -7.82
CA PHE A 107 -8.73 -22.96 -7.03
C PHE A 107 -7.72 -23.99 -6.52
N LEU A 108 -6.54 -24.10 -7.16
CA LEU A 108 -5.42 -24.95 -6.73
C LEU A 108 -4.47 -24.20 -5.79
N CYS A 109 -4.45 -22.88 -5.81
CA CYS A 109 -3.54 -22.06 -5.02
C CYS A 109 -3.59 -22.37 -3.50
N PRO A 110 -4.79 -22.57 -2.88
CA PRO A 110 -4.87 -23.00 -1.48
C PRO A 110 -4.07 -24.25 -1.17
N PHE A 111 -4.21 -25.28 -1.99
CA PHE A 111 -3.48 -26.52 -1.82
C PHE A 111 -1.98 -26.33 -2.03
N MET A 112 -1.59 -25.59 -3.05
CA MET A 112 -0.18 -25.44 -3.41
C MET A 112 0.61 -24.57 -2.43
N ILE A 113 -0.02 -23.58 -1.81
CA ILE A 113 0.65 -22.74 -0.80
C ILE A 113 0.95 -23.54 0.48
N GLU A 114 0.09 -24.49 0.82
CA GLU A 114 0.26 -25.40 1.95
C GLU A 114 1.37 -26.45 1.71
N GLN A 115 1.90 -26.58 0.48
CA GLN A 115 2.99 -27.51 0.16
C GLN A 115 4.39 -26.90 0.32
N PHE A 116 4.49 -25.59 0.62
CA PHE A 116 5.79 -25.01 0.91
C PHE A 116 6.29 -25.44 2.29
N ASP A 117 7.47 -26.06 2.34
CA ASP A 117 8.14 -26.38 3.59
C ASP A 117 8.95 -25.19 4.08
N VAL A 118 8.41 -24.51 5.08
CA VAL A 118 9.06 -23.37 5.74
C VAL A 118 9.53 -23.73 7.16
N THR A 119 9.56 -25.01 7.52
CA THR A 119 9.91 -25.47 8.88
C THR A 119 11.36 -25.17 9.28
N GLY A 120 12.27 -25.05 8.31
CA GLY A 120 13.70 -24.74 8.54
C GLY A 120 14.00 -23.24 8.79
N TYR A 121 12.98 -22.36 8.85
CA TYR A 121 13.15 -20.94 9.04
C TYR A 121 12.80 -20.54 10.47
N ASP A 122 13.44 -19.43 10.94
CA ASP A 122 13.23 -18.91 12.30
C ASP A 122 11.87 -18.22 12.42
N ALA A 123 11.43 -17.56 11.36
CA ALA A 123 10.10 -16.96 11.27
C ALA A 123 9.57 -16.93 9.82
N VAL A 124 8.28 -16.73 9.69
CA VAL A 124 7.57 -16.59 8.42
C VAL A 124 6.94 -15.21 8.32
N ILE A 125 7.13 -14.54 7.20
CA ILE A 125 6.42 -13.31 6.84
C ILE A 125 5.60 -13.58 5.59
N SER A 126 4.28 -13.62 5.69
CA SER A 126 3.42 -13.72 4.51
C SER A 126 3.00 -12.34 4.01
N SER A 127 3.31 -12.05 2.73
CA SER A 127 2.91 -10.83 2.01
C SER A 127 1.68 -11.18 1.16
N SER A 128 0.48 -10.98 1.74
CA SER A 128 -0.76 -11.63 1.31
C SER A 128 -1.77 -10.67 0.67
N ALA A 129 -2.14 -10.96 -0.57
CA ALA A 129 -3.33 -10.42 -1.23
C ALA A 129 -4.42 -11.51 -1.41
N ALA A 130 -4.05 -12.79 -1.26
CA ALA A 130 -4.97 -13.91 -1.43
C ALA A 130 -4.58 -15.16 -0.62
N PHE A 131 -3.43 -15.80 -0.89
CA PHE A 131 -3.16 -17.19 -0.49
C PHE A 131 -1.99 -17.33 0.49
N SER A 132 -0.97 -16.47 0.43
CA SER A 132 0.31 -16.65 1.11
C SER A 132 0.20 -16.83 2.63
N ARG A 133 -0.82 -16.26 3.28
CA ARG A 133 -1.07 -16.45 4.71
C ARG A 133 -1.49 -17.87 5.10
N GLY A 134 -1.86 -18.71 4.11
CA GLY A 134 -2.26 -20.10 4.33
C GLY A 134 -1.09 -21.08 4.37
N VAL A 135 0.16 -20.62 4.28
CA VAL A 135 1.33 -21.47 4.47
C VAL A 135 1.29 -22.12 5.86
N LEU A 136 1.72 -23.38 5.94
CA LEU A 136 1.73 -24.13 7.21
C LEU A 136 3.01 -23.80 7.99
N THR A 137 2.85 -23.46 9.25
CA THR A 137 3.95 -23.14 10.18
C THR A 137 3.98 -24.11 11.35
N ARG A 138 5.15 -24.25 12.01
CA ARG A 138 5.24 -24.97 13.28
C ARG A 138 4.52 -24.19 14.39
N PRO A 139 4.06 -24.86 15.47
CA PRO A 139 3.39 -24.19 16.60
C PRO A 139 4.28 -23.19 17.35
N ASP A 140 5.61 -23.34 17.27
CA ASP A 140 6.62 -22.49 17.91
C ASP A 140 7.23 -21.46 16.95
N GLN A 141 6.79 -21.44 15.68
CA GLN A 141 7.34 -20.59 14.63
C GLN A 141 6.48 -19.33 14.46
N LEU A 142 7.13 -18.17 14.61
CA LEU A 142 6.46 -16.88 14.38
C LEU A 142 5.93 -16.76 12.96
N HIS A 143 4.68 -16.37 12.83
CA HIS A 143 4.05 -16.01 11.56
C HIS A 143 3.47 -14.60 11.59
N LEU A 144 4.15 -13.66 10.92
CA LEU A 144 3.68 -12.30 10.66
C LEU A 144 2.99 -12.25 9.30
N CYS A 145 1.77 -11.73 9.20
CA CYS A 145 1.07 -11.57 7.93
C CYS A 145 0.88 -10.09 7.57
N TYR A 146 1.53 -9.64 6.50
CA TYR A 146 1.27 -8.35 5.89
C TYR A 146 0.15 -8.49 4.85
N VAL A 147 -1.02 -7.95 5.15
CA VAL A 147 -2.23 -8.09 4.33
C VAL A 147 -2.36 -6.90 3.39
N HIS A 148 -2.16 -7.14 2.08
CA HIS A 148 -2.44 -6.15 1.05
C HIS A 148 -3.94 -5.95 0.87
N SER A 149 -4.70 -7.05 0.94
CA SER A 149 -6.15 -7.09 0.83
C SER A 149 -6.69 -8.45 1.27
N PRO A 150 -7.84 -8.54 1.92
CA PRO A 150 -8.65 -9.76 1.86
C PRO A 150 -9.06 -10.08 0.42
N VAL A 151 -9.30 -11.36 0.11
CA VAL A 151 -9.58 -11.83 -1.27
C VAL A 151 -10.83 -11.15 -1.85
N ARG A 152 -10.66 -10.05 -2.61
CA ARG A 152 -11.76 -9.21 -3.10
C ARG A 152 -12.80 -9.99 -3.91
N TYR A 153 -12.36 -10.79 -4.88
CA TYR A 153 -13.25 -11.55 -5.77
C TYR A 153 -13.99 -12.69 -5.07
N ALA A 154 -13.58 -13.07 -3.86
CA ALA A 154 -14.30 -14.05 -3.06
C ALA A 154 -15.30 -13.39 -2.08
N TRP A 155 -15.10 -12.14 -1.71
CA TRP A 155 -15.89 -11.42 -0.72
C TRP A 155 -16.71 -10.28 -1.34
N ASP A 156 -16.30 -9.05 -1.09
CA ASP A 156 -17.07 -7.83 -1.38
C ASP A 156 -17.24 -7.53 -2.88
N GLU A 157 -16.32 -7.96 -3.74
CA GLU A 157 -16.40 -7.74 -5.18
C GLU A 157 -16.87 -8.98 -5.99
N GLN A 158 -17.34 -10.03 -5.34
CA GLN A 158 -17.74 -11.26 -6.02
C GLN A 158 -18.72 -10.99 -7.17
N PHE A 159 -19.76 -10.20 -6.94
CA PHE A 159 -20.79 -9.96 -7.94
C PHE A 159 -20.28 -9.13 -9.11
N SER A 160 -19.42 -8.14 -8.87
CA SER A 160 -18.72 -7.39 -9.90
C SER A 160 -17.89 -8.29 -10.81
N TYR A 161 -17.10 -9.19 -10.23
CA TYR A 161 -16.27 -10.13 -10.98
C TYR A 161 -17.12 -11.12 -11.80
N LEU A 162 -18.21 -11.64 -11.23
CA LEU A 162 -19.12 -12.54 -11.94
C LEU A 162 -19.79 -11.85 -13.13
N GLN A 163 -20.18 -10.59 -12.98
CA GLN A 163 -20.77 -9.78 -14.04
C GLN A 163 -19.76 -9.52 -15.17
N GLN A 164 -18.54 -9.10 -14.84
CA GLN A 164 -17.46 -8.87 -15.80
C GLN A 164 -17.09 -10.15 -16.56
N ALA A 165 -17.03 -11.28 -15.86
CA ALA A 165 -16.77 -12.59 -16.45
C ALA A 165 -17.99 -13.17 -17.22
N ARG A 166 -19.15 -12.47 -17.24
CA ARG A 166 -20.41 -12.92 -17.82
C ARG A 166 -20.86 -14.30 -17.32
N LEU A 167 -20.56 -14.58 -16.03
CA LEU A 167 -20.92 -15.83 -15.36
C LEU A 167 -22.29 -15.72 -14.67
N GLY A 168 -23.36 -16.11 -15.38
CA GLY A 168 -24.71 -16.21 -14.84
C GLY A 168 -24.92 -17.43 -13.92
N PHE A 169 -26.15 -17.96 -13.88
CA PHE A 169 -26.53 -19.16 -13.12
C PHE A 169 -26.45 -20.47 -13.92
N GLY A 170 -25.83 -20.48 -15.11
CA GLY A 170 -25.55 -21.72 -15.84
C GLY A 170 -24.51 -22.59 -15.13
N PRO A 171 -24.28 -23.84 -15.61
CA PRO A 171 -23.41 -24.82 -14.92
C PRO A 171 -22.00 -24.29 -14.61
N LYS A 172 -21.39 -23.56 -15.53
CA LYS A 172 -20.07 -22.92 -15.33
C LYS A 172 -20.12 -21.86 -14.21
N GLY A 173 -21.16 -21.03 -14.20
CA GLY A 173 -21.33 -19.99 -13.19
C GLY A 173 -21.60 -20.58 -11.80
N LEU A 174 -22.36 -21.65 -11.70
CA LEU A 174 -22.61 -22.37 -10.44
C LEU A 174 -21.33 -23.04 -9.93
N ALA A 175 -20.57 -23.70 -10.79
CA ALA A 175 -19.28 -24.30 -10.43
C ALA A 175 -18.31 -23.24 -9.89
N PHE A 176 -18.21 -22.08 -10.56
CA PHE A 176 -17.36 -20.98 -10.12
C PHE A 176 -17.80 -20.41 -8.75
N ARG A 177 -19.11 -20.20 -8.55
CA ARG A 177 -19.67 -19.77 -7.25
C ARG A 177 -19.38 -20.78 -6.14
N TYR A 178 -19.45 -22.09 -6.42
CA TYR A 178 -19.07 -23.13 -5.48
C TYR A 178 -17.57 -23.07 -5.14
N MET A 179 -16.70 -22.90 -6.12
CA MET A 179 -15.27 -22.71 -5.88
C MET A 179 -15.00 -21.47 -4.99
N LEU A 180 -15.67 -20.35 -5.24
CA LEU A 180 -15.56 -19.16 -4.38
C LEU A 180 -16.08 -19.42 -2.96
N HIS A 181 -17.15 -20.22 -2.81
CA HIS A 181 -17.63 -20.63 -1.49
C HIS A 181 -16.57 -21.45 -0.74
N ARG A 182 -15.96 -22.43 -1.40
CA ARG A 182 -14.86 -23.23 -0.82
C ARG A 182 -13.66 -22.37 -0.48
N LEU A 183 -13.33 -21.41 -1.36
CA LEU A 183 -12.24 -20.47 -1.12
C LEU A 183 -12.50 -19.64 0.14
N ARG A 184 -13.72 -19.10 0.35
CA ARG A 184 -14.04 -18.34 1.56
C ARG A 184 -13.86 -19.17 2.83
N THR A 185 -14.26 -20.43 2.83
CA THR A 185 -14.08 -21.34 3.97
C THR A 185 -12.59 -21.52 4.30
N TRP A 186 -11.76 -21.73 3.29
CA TRP A 186 -10.31 -21.86 3.44
C TRP A 186 -9.69 -20.54 3.90
N ASP A 187 -10.08 -19.44 3.28
CA ASP A 187 -9.63 -18.08 3.54
C ASP A 187 -9.88 -17.64 5.00
N THR A 188 -11.10 -17.91 5.51
CA THR A 188 -11.44 -17.62 6.91
C THR A 188 -10.63 -18.50 7.87
N ARG A 189 -10.47 -19.79 7.57
CA ARG A 189 -9.67 -20.71 8.40
C ARG A 189 -8.22 -20.24 8.51
N THR A 190 -7.59 -19.92 7.38
CA THR A 190 -6.17 -19.54 7.32
C THR A 190 -5.90 -18.16 7.89
N ALA A 191 -6.90 -17.30 8.02
CA ALA A 191 -6.77 -16.02 8.70
C ALA A 191 -6.42 -16.13 10.18
N HIS A 192 -6.58 -17.32 10.79
CA HIS A 192 -6.23 -17.58 12.19
C HIS A 192 -4.84 -18.21 12.37
N GLY A 193 -4.11 -18.51 11.27
CA GLY A 193 -2.75 -19.03 11.32
C GLY A 193 -1.70 -18.02 11.77
N PRO A 194 -1.69 -16.78 11.23
CA PRO A 194 -0.71 -15.78 11.63
C PRO A 194 -0.88 -15.33 13.09
N ASP A 195 0.24 -15.17 13.81
CA ASP A 195 0.26 -14.59 15.16
C ASP A 195 -0.13 -13.13 15.15
N LEU A 196 0.40 -12.37 14.18
CA LEU A 196 0.15 -10.94 14.01
C LEU A 196 -0.25 -10.62 12.58
N MET A 197 -1.30 -9.81 12.42
CA MET A 197 -1.72 -9.25 11.15
C MET A 197 -1.35 -7.77 11.04
N LEU A 198 -0.73 -7.39 9.92
CA LEU A 198 -0.49 -6.01 9.52
C LEU A 198 -1.37 -5.67 8.33
N ALA A 199 -2.06 -4.55 8.38
CA ALA A 199 -2.90 -4.05 7.29
C ALA A 199 -2.20 -2.88 6.59
N ASN A 200 -2.22 -2.83 5.26
CA ASN A 200 -1.60 -1.74 4.50
C ASN A 200 -2.31 -0.38 4.66
N SER A 201 -3.54 -0.36 5.22
CA SER A 201 -4.35 0.84 5.42
C SER A 201 -5.42 0.61 6.48
N ASN A 202 -6.03 1.70 6.99
CA ASN A 202 -7.21 1.61 7.85
C ASN A 202 -8.41 0.95 7.13
N TYR A 203 -8.51 1.15 5.82
CA TYR A 203 -9.53 0.49 5.01
C TYR A 203 -9.36 -1.04 5.02
N VAL A 204 -8.16 -1.53 4.80
CA VAL A 204 -7.86 -2.97 4.84
C VAL A 204 -8.01 -3.52 6.27
N ARG A 205 -7.59 -2.76 7.30
CA ARG A 205 -7.83 -3.14 8.70
C ARG A 205 -9.31 -3.39 8.98
N SER A 206 -10.19 -2.47 8.57
CA SER A 206 -11.64 -2.63 8.75
C SER A 206 -12.20 -3.84 8.00
N ARG A 207 -11.62 -4.19 6.84
CA ARG A 207 -12.00 -5.39 6.09
C ARG A 207 -11.52 -6.66 6.78
N ILE A 208 -10.32 -6.69 7.35
CA ILE A 208 -9.80 -7.81 8.16
C ILE A 208 -10.71 -8.05 9.35
N GLU A 209 -11.02 -7.00 10.09
CA GLU A 209 -11.93 -7.08 11.25
C GLU A 209 -13.31 -7.63 10.86
N ARG A 210 -13.91 -7.08 9.79
CA ARG A 210 -15.24 -7.50 9.32
C ARG A 210 -15.28 -8.92 8.77
N ILE A 211 -14.26 -9.35 8.03
CA ILE A 211 -14.26 -10.62 7.29
C ILE A 211 -13.73 -11.75 8.17
N TYR A 212 -12.66 -11.50 8.93
CA TYR A 212 -11.94 -12.54 9.69
C TYR A 212 -12.18 -12.46 11.21
N GLY A 213 -12.79 -11.39 11.71
CA GLY A 213 -12.94 -11.17 13.15
C GLY A 213 -11.58 -11.01 13.86
N ARG A 214 -10.53 -10.59 13.12
CA ARG A 214 -9.17 -10.40 13.62
C ARG A 214 -8.83 -8.92 13.72
N ASP A 215 -8.09 -8.55 14.75
CA ASP A 215 -7.44 -7.23 14.79
C ASP A 215 -6.19 -7.22 13.89
N ALA A 216 -5.85 -6.03 13.38
CA ALA A 216 -4.67 -5.81 12.58
C ALA A 216 -4.06 -4.43 12.87
N ARG A 217 -2.74 -4.37 12.98
CA ARG A 217 -2.01 -3.10 13.07
C ARG A 217 -1.84 -2.50 11.68
N VAL A 218 -2.07 -1.19 11.54
CA VAL A 218 -1.85 -0.51 10.25
C VAL A 218 -0.37 -0.21 10.07
N VAL A 219 0.20 -0.72 8.98
CA VAL A 219 1.55 -0.43 8.51
C VAL A 219 1.45 -0.10 7.03
N HIS A 220 1.54 1.19 6.70
CA HIS A 220 1.42 1.65 5.32
C HIS A 220 2.57 1.12 4.45
N PRO A 221 2.34 0.84 3.14
CA PRO A 221 3.38 0.37 2.23
C PRO A 221 4.54 1.38 2.11
N PRO A 222 5.75 0.90 1.84
CA PRO A 222 6.91 1.75 1.64
C PRO A 222 6.79 2.55 0.34
N VAL A 223 7.14 3.83 0.39
CA VAL A 223 7.29 4.72 -0.76
C VAL A 223 8.72 5.25 -0.75
N ALA A 224 9.44 5.06 -1.86
CA ALA A 224 10.80 5.55 -2.03
C ALA A 224 10.79 7.09 -2.24
N ILE A 225 10.52 7.82 -1.16
CA ILE A 225 10.32 9.28 -1.21
C ILE A 225 11.57 10.00 -1.67
N GLU A 226 12.74 9.53 -1.29
CA GLU A 226 14.02 10.17 -1.62
C GLU A 226 14.32 10.13 -3.12
N ASP A 227 13.78 9.14 -3.84
CA ASP A 227 13.91 9.01 -5.28
C ASP A 227 12.93 9.92 -6.06
N LEU A 228 12.00 10.56 -5.35
CA LEU A 228 10.95 11.40 -5.93
C LEU A 228 11.27 12.88 -5.73
N LYS A 229 11.45 13.61 -6.83
CA LYS A 229 11.76 15.04 -6.79
C LYS A 229 10.53 15.86 -6.40
N LEU A 230 10.68 16.72 -5.39
CA LEU A 230 9.69 17.76 -5.09
C LEU A 230 9.66 18.81 -6.20
N VAL A 231 8.51 19.02 -6.82
CA VAL A 231 8.27 20.09 -7.80
C VAL A 231 7.31 21.10 -7.21
N VAL A 232 7.76 22.32 -7.03
CA VAL A 232 6.97 23.42 -6.42
C VAL A 232 6.14 24.16 -7.46
N SER A 233 6.72 24.45 -8.61
CA SER A 233 6.02 25.10 -9.73
C SER A 233 5.29 24.04 -10.55
N LYS A 234 3.98 24.13 -10.63
CA LYS A 234 3.13 23.16 -11.34
C LYS A 234 2.71 23.69 -12.69
N ASP A 235 2.64 22.79 -13.66
CA ASP A 235 2.08 23.09 -14.98
C ASP A 235 0.54 23.14 -14.90
N ASP A 236 -0.08 23.75 -15.91
CA ASP A 236 -1.53 23.92 -15.98
C ASP A 236 -2.22 22.69 -16.62
N TYR A 237 -2.09 21.52 -15.95
CA TYR A 237 -2.85 20.32 -16.28
C TYR A 237 -3.10 19.46 -15.04
N TYR A 238 -4.17 18.71 -15.07
CA TYR A 238 -4.47 17.64 -14.13
C TYR A 238 -3.97 16.31 -14.66
N VAL A 239 -3.62 15.38 -13.77
CA VAL A 239 -3.20 14.02 -14.14
C VAL A 239 -4.10 12.99 -13.50
N THR A 240 -4.37 11.91 -14.21
CA THR A 240 -4.91 10.67 -13.63
C THR A 240 -4.10 9.48 -14.13
N ALA A 241 -3.84 8.53 -13.23
CA ALA A 241 -3.13 7.31 -13.57
C ALA A 241 -4.15 6.16 -13.74
N ALA A 242 -4.36 5.76 -14.96
CA ALA A 242 -5.31 4.74 -15.34
C ALA A 242 -4.59 3.45 -15.74
N PHE A 243 -4.12 2.67 -14.77
CA PHE A 243 -3.91 1.25 -15.06
C PHE A 243 -5.27 0.56 -15.02
N HIS A 244 -5.64 -0.10 -16.13
CA HIS A 244 -6.99 -0.52 -16.45
C HIS A 244 -7.62 -1.50 -15.46
N ALA A 245 -8.28 -0.93 -14.46
CA ALA A 245 -9.21 -1.67 -13.65
C ALA A 245 -10.51 -0.84 -13.55
N PRO A 246 -11.66 -1.41 -13.88
CA PRO A 246 -12.95 -0.71 -13.85
C PRO A 246 -13.25 -0.03 -12.51
N TYR A 247 -12.76 -0.58 -11.39
CA TYR A 247 -12.92 -0.02 -10.06
C TYR A 247 -12.19 1.33 -9.86
N LYS A 248 -11.23 1.69 -10.74
CA LYS A 248 -10.54 3.00 -10.71
C LYS A 248 -11.41 4.14 -11.21
N ARG A 249 -12.50 3.84 -11.90
CA ARG A 249 -13.51 4.81 -12.35
C ARG A 249 -12.91 6.00 -13.11
N THR A 250 -11.93 5.75 -13.98
CA THR A 250 -11.34 6.75 -14.87
C THR A 250 -12.38 7.34 -15.84
N ASP A 251 -13.44 6.59 -16.17
CA ASP A 251 -14.61 7.02 -16.91
C ASP A 251 -15.19 8.32 -16.33
N LEU A 252 -15.46 8.36 -15.03
CA LEU A 252 -16.02 9.54 -14.34
C LEU A 252 -15.12 10.76 -14.43
N ILE A 253 -13.81 10.57 -14.32
CA ILE A 253 -12.84 11.68 -14.42
C ILE A 253 -12.86 12.25 -15.83
N ILE A 254 -12.77 11.38 -16.84
CA ILE A 254 -12.80 11.79 -18.26
C ILE A 254 -14.09 12.54 -18.58
N GLU A 255 -15.26 12.03 -18.17
CA GLU A 255 -16.53 12.69 -18.41
C GLU A 255 -16.66 14.06 -17.71
N ALA A 256 -16.13 14.18 -16.47
CA ALA A 256 -16.11 15.44 -15.76
C ALA A 256 -15.25 16.50 -16.49
N PHE A 257 -14.06 16.12 -16.97
CA PHE A 257 -13.18 17.02 -17.72
C PHE A 257 -13.71 17.33 -19.12
N SER A 258 -14.38 16.40 -19.78
CA SER A 258 -15.00 16.64 -21.11
C SER A 258 -16.08 17.73 -21.07
N LYS A 259 -16.74 17.90 -19.90
CA LYS A 259 -17.72 18.96 -19.67
C LYS A 259 -17.09 20.33 -19.33
N THR A 260 -15.78 20.39 -19.11
CA THR A 260 -15.04 21.60 -18.76
C THR A 260 -13.81 21.78 -19.65
N PRO A 261 -13.96 22.19 -20.93
CA PRO A 261 -12.88 22.24 -21.93
C PRO A 261 -11.71 23.17 -21.56
N SER A 262 -11.91 24.11 -20.64
CA SER A 262 -10.86 25.01 -20.12
C SER A 262 -9.83 24.29 -19.22
N ARG A 263 -10.12 23.07 -18.75
CA ARG A 263 -9.25 22.28 -17.88
C ARG A 263 -8.57 21.17 -18.67
N ARG A 264 -7.26 21.11 -18.67
CA ARG A 264 -6.47 20.07 -19.34
C ARG A 264 -6.32 18.85 -18.44
N LEU A 265 -6.56 17.64 -19.00
CA LEU A 265 -6.32 16.37 -18.32
C LEU A 265 -5.33 15.53 -19.10
N VAL A 266 -4.33 14.99 -18.39
CA VAL A 266 -3.41 13.98 -18.90
C VAL A 266 -3.78 12.63 -18.27
N VAL A 267 -4.12 11.66 -19.11
CA VAL A 267 -4.44 10.29 -18.71
C VAL A 267 -3.22 9.40 -19.00
N VAL A 268 -2.57 8.96 -17.95
CA VAL A 268 -1.38 8.08 -18.04
C VAL A 268 -1.80 6.64 -17.80
N GLY A 269 -1.43 5.73 -18.68
CA GLY A 269 -1.73 4.31 -18.53
C GLY A 269 -1.84 3.56 -19.84
N ASP A 270 -2.09 2.25 -19.73
CA ASP A 270 -2.03 1.29 -20.82
C ASP A 270 -3.24 1.41 -21.80
N GLU A 271 -3.06 0.96 -23.05
CA GLU A 271 -4.01 1.20 -24.16
C GLU A 271 -5.24 0.27 -24.20
N VAL A 272 -5.27 -0.81 -23.42
CA VAL A 272 -6.26 -1.91 -23.61
C VAL A 272 -7.72 -1.50 -23.41
N GLN A 273 -8.05 -0.56 -22.54
CA GLN A 273 -9.42 -0.01 -22.41
C GLN A 273 -9.61 1.35 -23.08
N SER A 274 -8.60 1.80 -23.81
CA SER A 274 -8.55 3.16 -24.33
C SER A 274 -9.67 3.51 -25.32
N LYS A 275 -10.20 2.56 -26.11
CA LYS A 275 -11.25 2.84 -27.10
C LYS A 275 -12.52 3.42 -26.46
N HIS A 276 -13.01 2.80 -25.38
CA HIS A 276 -14.17 3.29 -24.66
C HIS A 276 -13.87 4.63 -23.95
N LEU A 277 -12.76 4.72 -23.23
CA LEU A 277 -12.38 5.95 -22.54
C LEU A 277 -12.12 7.10 -23.52
N ARG A 278 -11.50 6.82 -24.68
CA ARG A 278 -11.29 7.80 -25.74
C ARG A 278 -12.60 8.30 -26.37
N SER A 279 -13.63 7.45 -26.45
CA SER A 279 -14.95 7.88 -26.96
C SER A 279 -15.70 8.84 -26.03
N LEU A 280 -15.31 8.89 -24.75
CA LEU A 280 -15.85 9.82 -23.75
C LEU A 280 -15.06 11.14 -23.69
N ALA A 281 -13.87 11.18 -24.27
CA ALA A 281 -12.92 12.27 -24.08
C ALA A 281 -13.19 13.47 -24.99
N GLY A 282 -13.18 14.67 -24.40
CA GLY A 282 -13.14 15.94 -25.10
C GLY A 282 -11.73 16.31 -25.61
N PRO A 283 -11.60 17.41 -26.38
CA PRO A 283 -10.32 17.82 -26.99
C PRO A 283 -9.25 18.27 -25.97
N ASN A 284 -9.64 18.55 -24.74
CA ASN A 284 -8.79 18.94 -23.62
C ASN A 284 -8.15 17.76 -22.89
N ILE A 285 -8.37 16.53 -23.35
CA ILE A 285 -7.90 15.30 -22.71
C ILE A 285 -6.85 14.61 -23.57
N VAL A 286 -5.66 14.39 -23.00
CA VAL A 286 -4.52 13.75 -23.66
C VAL A 286 -4.26 12.40 -23.03
N PHE A 287 -4.17 11.34 -23.84
CA PHE A 287 -3.78 9.99 -23.43
C PHE A 287 -2.33 9.74 -23.83
N THR A 288 -1.48 9.45 -22.87
CA THR A 288 -0.06 9.18 -23.12
C THR A 288 0.24 7.74 -23.50
N GLY A 289 -0.67 6.82 -23.19
CA GLY A 289 -0.33 5.39 -23.17
C GLY A 289 0.58 5.02 -22.01
N TYR A 290 1.25 3.86 -22.14
CA TYR A 290 2.27 3.43 -21.17
C TYR A 290 3.47 4.38 -21.20
N LEU A 291 3.93 4.80 -20.03
CA LEU A 291 5.15 5.59 -19.86
C LEU A 291 6.16 4.81 -19.01
N PRO A 292 7.47 4.88 -19.34
CA PRO A 292 8.53 4.45 -18.44
C PRO A 292 8.44 5.15 -17.07
N ARG A 293 8.96 4.52 -16.02
CA ARG A 293 8.83 5.00 -14.63
C ARG A 293 9.20 6.48 -14.46
N HIS A 294 10.32 6.91 -15.04
CA HIS A 294 10.80 8.29 -14.90
C HIS A 294 9.87 9.31 -15.56
N GLU A 295 9.37 9.03 -16.78
CA GLU A 295 8.40 9.91 -17.46
C GLU A 295 7.03 9.94 -16.73
N TYR A 296 6.61 8.79 -16.21
CA TYR A 296 5.39 8.69 -15.41
C TYR A 296 5.48 9.56 -14.15
N VAL A 297 6.60 9.48 -13.41
CA VAL A 297 6.84 10.31 -12.22
C VAL A 297 6.90 11.78 -12.59
N GLU A 298 7.55 12.15 -13.72
CA GLU A 298 7.61 13.53 -14.21
C GLU A 298 6.22 14.09 -14.50
N LYS A 299 5.34 13.32 -15.16
CA LYS A 299 3.96 13.74 -15.44
C LYS A 299 3.15 13.96 -14.16
N ILE A 300 3.36 13.15 -13.14
CA ILE A 300 2.71 13.34 -11.84
C ILE A 300 3.30 14.55 -11.12
N ALA A 301 4.61 14.69 -11.10
CA ALA A 301 5.31 15.73 -10.37
C ALA A 301 4.97 17.16 -10.86
N ASN A 302 4.82 17.33 -12.17
CA ASN A 302 4.52 18.64 -12.77
C ASN A 302 3.03 18.97 -12.78
N ALA A 303 2.14 18.01 -12.54
CA ALA A 303 0.69 18.24 -12.57
C ALA A 303 0.22 19.19 -11.46
N ARG A 304 -0.76 20.03 -11.79
CA ARG A 304 -1.46 20.91 -10.85
C ARG A 304 -2.12 20.16 -9.70
N ALA A 305 -2.75 19.02 -10.00
CA ALA A 305 -3.23 18.04 -9.05
C ALA A 305 -3.42 16.68 -9.74
N MET A 306 -3.41 15.60 -8.94
CA MET A 306 -3.79 14.28 -9.39
C MET A 306 -5.24 14.00 -9.00
N VAL A 307 -6.06 13.59 -9.98
CA VAL A 307 -7.48 13.24 -9.78
C VAL A 307 -7.64 11.73 -9.76
N PHE A 308 -8.34 11.20 -8.75
CA PHE A 308 -8.50 9.77 -8.56
C PHE A 308 -9.91 9.42 -8.04
N ALA A 309 -10.67 8.65 -8.83
CA ALA A 309 -12.06 8.31 -8.51
C ALA A 309 -12.24 6.85 -8.03
N GLY A 310 -11.16 6.07 -7.95
CA GLY A 310 -11.19 4.69 -7.51
C GLY A 310 -11.24 4.50 -6.00
N CYS A 311 -11.58 3.27 -5.58
CA CYS A 311 -11.43 2.83 -4.20
C CYS A 311 -10.34 1.76 -4.15
N GLU A 312 -9.12 2.14 -3.77
CA GLU A 312 -7.99 1.23 -3.62
C GLU A 312 -7.75 0.86 -2.16
N ASP A 313 -7.05 -0.24 -1.93
CA ASP A 313 -6.69 -0.67 -0.58
C ASP A 313 -5.75 0.31 0.09
N PHE A 314 -4.72 0.81 -0.61
CA PHE A 314 -3.88 1.92 -0.17
C PHE A 314 -3.73 3.00 -1.26
N GLY A 315 -3.14 2.65 -2.41
CA GLY A 315 -2.88 3.60 -3.50
C GLY A 315 -1.48 4.21 -3.42
N ILE A 316 -0.43 3.41 -3.60
CA ILE A 316 0.98 3.86 -3.58
C ILE A 316 1.19 5.07 -4.49
N THR A 317 0.59 5.07 -5.69
CA THR A 317 0.66 6.17 -6.64
C THR A 317 0.17 7.52 -6.07
N LEU A 318 -0.84 7.49 -5.19
CA LEU A 318 -1.34 8.70 -4.52
C LEU A 318 -0.30 9.23 -3.53
N ALA A 319 0.35 8.34 -2.80
CA ALA A 319 1.43 8.73 -1.90
C ALA A 319 2.67 9.24 -2.66
N GLU A 320 3.00 8.64 -3.83
CA GLU A 320 4.04 9.14 -4.74
C GLU A 320 3.73 10.54 -5.28
N ALA A 321 2.49 10.80 -5.66
CA ALA A 321 2.05 12.14 -6.08
C ALA A 321 2.27 13.17 -4.95
N GLN A 322 1.88 12.83 -3.73
CA GLN A 322 2.14 13.67 -2.56
C GLN A 322 3.64 13.88 -2.33
N ALA A 323 4.46 12.84 -2.50
CA ALA A 323 5.91 12.93 -2.38
C ALA A 323 6.52 13.89 -3.42
N CYS A 324 5.98 13.95 -4.62
CA CYS A 324 6.33 14.94 -5.64
C CYS A 324 5.79 16.35 -5.38
N GLY A 325 5.05 16.55 -4.29
CA GLY A 325 4.40 17.83 -3.99
C GLY A 325 3.11 18.04 -4.77
N THR A 326 2.50 17.00 -5.33
CA THR A 326 1.27 17.10 -6.12
C THR A 326 0.03 16.87 -5.25
N PRO A 327 -0.86 17.86 -5.16
CA PRO A 327 -2.13 17.74 -4.44
C PRO A 327 -3.01 16.62 -5.01
N LEU A 328 -3.91 16.10 -4.17
CA LEU A 328 -4.85 15.06 -4.58
C LEU A 328 -6.30 15.56 -4.56
N ILE A 329 -7.06 15.18 -5.58
CA ILE A 329 -8.52 15.28 -5.62
C ILE A 329 -9.02 13.84 -5.73
N ALA A 330 -9.50 13.28 -4.64
CA ALA A 330 -9.70 11.83 -4.58
C ALA A 330 -11.07 11.44 -3.99
N PHE A 331 -11.55 10.26 -4.41
CA PHE A 331 -12.70 9.65 -3.76
C PHE A 331 -12.39 9.33 -2.31
N GLY A 332 -13.21 9.83 -1.38
CA GLY A 332 -12.98 9.78 0.07
C GLY A 332 -13.19 8.40 0.70
N ARG A 333 -12.84 7.32 -0.02
CA ARG A 333 -12.87 5.94 0.46
C ARG A 333 -11.60 5.18 0.11
N GLY A 334 -11.39 4.05 0.77
CA GLY A 334 -10.16 3.29 0.62
C GLY A 334 -8.96 4.00 1.21
N GLY A 335 -7.77 3.66 0.73
CA GLY A 335 -6.50 4.22 1.21
C GLY A 335 -6.31 5.71 0.90
N ALA A 336 -7.07 6.28 -0.04
CA ALA A 336 -7.06 7.73 -0.27
C ALA A 336 -7.40 8.52 1.02
N ARG A 337 -8.27 7.98 1.90
CA ARG A 337 -8.61 8.56 3.20
C ARG A 337 -7.42 8.57 4.18
N ASP A 338 -6.53 7.60 4.07
CA ASP A 338 -5.32 7.55 4.88
C ASP A 338 -4.24 8.52 4.39
N ILE A 339 -4.19 8.73 3.06
CA ILE A 339 -3.15 9.51 2.40
C ILE A 339 -3.45 11.00 2.45
N VAL A 340 -4.67 11.41 2.06
CA VAL A 340 -5.04 12.83 1.95
C VAL A 340 -5.27 13.43 3.33
N ARG A 341 -4.73 14.63 3.55
CA ARG A 341 -5.15 15.56 4.61
C ARG A 341 -6.19 16.48 4.01
N PRO A 342 -7.50 16.28 4.28
CA PRO A 342 -8.55 16.97 3.54
C PRO A 342 -8.59 18.46 3.86
N LEU A 343 -8.92 19.25 2.86
CA LEU A 343 -9.28 20.66 3.04
C LEU A 343 -10.47 20.76 4.00
N GLY A 344 -10.37 21.69 4.96
CA GLY A 344 -11.39 21.89 6.01
C GLY A 344 -11.25 20.98 7.24
N GLU A 345 -10.47 19.88 7.16
CA GLU A 345 -10.21 18.99 8.30
C GLU A 345 -8.76 19.10 8.82
N SER A 346 -7.86 19.75 8.09
CA SER A 346 -6.44 19.88 8.44
C SER A 346 -5.94 21.32 8.33
N ALA A 347 -5.04 21.72 9.23
CA ALA A 347 -4.33 22.99 9.16
C ALA A 347 -3.36 23.07 7.97
N HIS A 348 -2.87 21.90 7.50
CA HIS A 348 -2.01 21.76 6.33
C HIS A 348 -2.64 20.78 5.35
N PRO A 349 -3.68 21.21 4.61
CA PRO A 349 -4.39 20.34 3.69
C PRO A 349 -3.49 19.93 2.51
N THR A 350 -3.67 18.72 2.02
CA THR A 350 -2.91 18.17 0.89
C THR A 350 -3.79 17.74 -0.27
N GLY A 351 -5.10 18.01 -0.15
CA GLY A 351 -6.06 17.69 -1.21
C GLY A 351 -7.51 17.86 -0.80
N VAL A 352 -8.37 17.47 -1.72
CA VAL A 352 -9.83 17.49 -1.57
C VAL A 352 -10.36 16.08 -1.71
N LEU A 353 -11.24 15.67 -0.81
CA LEU A 353 -11.96 14.40 -0.89
C LEU A 353 -13.42 14.64 -1.32
N PHE A 354 -13.92 13.83 -2.25
CA PHE A 354 -15.33 13.81 -2.63
C PHE A 354 -16.01 12.50 -2.20
N ASP A 355 -17.31 12.53 -1.98
CA ASP A 355 -18.07 11.52 -1.26
C ASP A 355 -18.78 10.49 -2.16
N ARG A 356 -19.04 10.81 -3.44
CA ARG A 356 -19.76 9.96 -4.38
C ARG A 356 -18.98 9.76 -5.67
N GLN A 357 -18.97 8.53 -6.18
CA GLN A 357 -18.44 8.25 -7.52
C GLN A 357 -19.44 8.70 -8.59
N ALA A 358 -19.54 10.01 -8.78
CA ALA A 358 -20.42 10.68 -9.73
C ALA A 358 -19.71 11.88 -10.37
N ILE A 359 -20.08 12.22 -11.59
CA ILE A 359 -19.44 13.26 -12.40
C ILE A 359 -19.52 14.61 -11.69
N ASP A 360 -20.69 14.95 -11.13
CA ASP A 360 -20.93 16.19 -10.38
C ASP A 360 -20.05 16.30 -9.14
N SER A 361 -19.82 15.17 -8.42
CA SER A 361 -18.93 15.14 -7.26
C SER A 361 -17.46 15.38 -7.65
N VAL A 362 -17.01 14.79 -8.76
CA VAL A 362 -15.65 15.04 -9.29
C VAL A 362 -15.49 16.49 -9.69
N ALA A 363 -16.44 17.03 -10.48
CA ALA A 363 -16.39 18.42 -10.93
C ALA A 363 -16.41 19.41 -9.75
N GLY A 364 -17.32 19.21 -8.79
CA GLY A 364 -17.39 20.04 -7.58
C GLY A 364 -16.12 19.99 -6.72
N ALA A 365 -15.45 18.84 -6.63
CA ALA A 365 -14.18 18.71 -5.93
C ALA A 365 -13.05 19.45 -6.64
N ILE A 366 -13.03 19.47 -7.98
CA ILE A 366 -12.08 20.25 -8.76
C ILE A 366 -12.33 21.76 -8.54
N ASP A 367 -13.59 22.20 -8.58
CA ASP A 367 -13.96 23.60 -8.31
C ASP A 367 -13.53 24.04 -6.90
N LEU A 368 -13.74 23.17 -5.91
CA LEU A 368 -13.34 23.40 -4.53
C LEU A 368 -11.81 23.51 -4.39
N PHE A 369 -11.08 22.63 -5.07
CA PHE A 369 -9.62 22.67 -5.12
C PHE A 369 -9.13 23.99 -5.72
N GLU A 370 -9.66 24.42 -6.86
CA GLU A 370 -9.23 25.65 -7.55
C GLU A 370 -9.47 26.90 -6.71
N LYS A 371 -10.61 26.98 -6.02
CA LYS A 371 -10.95 28.09 -5.10
C LYS A 371 -9.99 28.18 -3.91
N ASN A 372 -9.37 27.07 -3.52
CA ASN A 372 -8.52 26.96 -2.33
C ASN A 372 -7.08 26.54 -2.64
N ALA A 373 -6.65 26.67 -3.91
CA ALA A 373 -5.35 26.15 -4.36
C ALA A 373 -4.16 26.73 -3.56
N LEU A 374 -4.23 27.96 -3.10
CA LEU A 374 -3.19 28.62 -2.28
C LEU A 374 -3.03 27.99 -0.89
N SER A 375 -4.07 27.34 -0.37
CA SER A 375 -4.04 26.67 0.93
C SER A 375 -3.42 25.28 0.86
N ILE A 376 -3.30 24.68 -0.33
CA ILE A 376 -2.80 23.33 -0.55
C ILE A 376 -1.41 23.43 -1.21
N THR A 377 -0.36 23.44 -0.38
CA THR A 377 0.99 23.69 -0.88
C THR A 377 1.74 22.39 -1.24
N PRO A 378 2.65 22.43 -2.24
CA PRO A 378 3.51 21.29 -2.57
C PRO A 378 4.35 20.80 -1.39
N HIS A 379 4.83 21.71 -0.54
CA HIS A 379 5.58 21.37 0.67
C HIS A 379 4.73 20.60 1.69
N ALA A 380 3.47 21.00 1.89
CA ALA A 380 2.55 20.25 2.77
C ALA A 380 2.30 18.84 2.25
N CYS A 381 2.15 18.67 0.91
CA CYS A 381 2.03 17.36 0.28
C CYS A 381 3.28 16.50 0.54
N ARG A 382 4.48 17.03 0.28
CA ARG A 382 5.76 16.34 0.54
C ARG A 382 5.90 15.93 2.01
N MET A 383 5.66 16.86 2.93
CA MET A 383 5.73 16.58 4.37
C MET A 383 4.72 15.52 4.81
N ASN A 384 3.52 15.53 4.26
CA ASN A 384 2.54 14.49 4.53
C ASN A 384 3.00 13.11 4.02
N ALA A 385 3.64 13.04 2.85
CA ALA A 385 4.13 11.81 2.26
C ALA A 385 5.22 11.12 3.11
N THR A 386 6.00 11.87 3.92
CA THR A 386 7.04 11.27 4.78
C THR A 386 6.52 10.23 5.77
N ARG A 387 5.21 10.25 6.03
CA ARG A 387 4.53 9.22 6.84
C ARG A 387 4.59 7.82 6.20
N PHE A 388 4.85 7.75 4.90
CA PHE A 388 4.86 6.54 4.09
C PHE A 388 6.26 6.19 3.61
N SER A 389 7.31 6.82 4.18
CA SER A 389 8.69 6.54 3.78
C SER A 389 9.07 5.07 4.02
N GLU A 390 10.05 4.60 3.25
CA GLU A 390 10.64 3.28 3.41
C GLU A 390 11.15 3.07 4.84
N GLU A 391 11.78 4.10 5.43
CA GLU A 391 12.27 4.04 6.82
C GLU A 391 11.14 3.82 7.83
N ARG A 392 10.01 4.49 7.65
CA ARG A 392 8.82 4.29 8.50
C ARG A 392 8.27 2.88 8.40
N PHE A 393 8.27 2.33 7.19
CA PHE A 393 7.88 0.95 6.97
C PHE A 393 8.81 -0.02 7.68
N ASP A 394 10.14 0.14 7.51
CA ASP A 394 11.14 -0.71 8.14
C ASP A 394 10.99 -0.74 9.66
N LEU A 395 10.91 0.45 10.28
CA LEU A 395 10.73 0.57 11.72
C LEU A 395 9.43 -0.10 12.17
N ALA A 396 8.34 0.02 11.41
CA ALA A 396 7.07 -0.58 11.76
C ALA A 396 7.09 -2.12 11.65
N ILE A 397 7.78 -2.68 10.66
CA ILE A 397 7.99 -4.14 10.53
C ILE A 397 8.87 -4.65 11.68
N LEU A 398 9.99 -3.97 11.97
CA LEU A 398 10.90 -4.35 13.04
C LEU A 398 10.24 -4.23 14.43
N ASP A 399 9.44 -3.19 14.65
CA ASP A 399 8.67 -3.01 15.89
C ASP A 399 7.60 -4.11 16.03
N ALA A 400 6.95 -4.50 14.95
CA ALA A 400 6.00 -5.61 14.94
C ALA A 400 6.68 -6.93 15.35
N LEU A 401 7.96 -7.09 15.02
CA LEU A 401 8.78 -8.25 15.41
C LEU A 401 9.51 -8.08 16.76
N GLY A 402 9.31 -6.96 17.47
CA GLY A 402 9.98 -6.68 18.72
C GLY A 402 11.45 -6.20 18.58
N LEU A 403 11.89 -5.87 17.35
CA LEU A 403 13.28 -5.52 17.05
C LEU A 403 13.53 -3.99 16.98
N ALA A 404 12.49 -3.15 17.01
CA ALA A 404 12.62 -1.73 16.75
C ALA A 404 13.48 -1.00 17.79
N GLN A 405 13.41 -1.39 19.06
CA GLN A 405 14.20 -0.76 20.14
C GLN A 405 15.70 -0.97 19.96
N SER A 406 16.11 -2.15 19.53
CA SER A 406 17.52 -2.49 19.29
C SER A 406 18.13 -1.64 18.17
N VAL A 407 17.35 -1.36 17.13
CA VAL A 407 17.79 -0.55 15.98
C VAL A 407 17.91 0.93 16.32
N GLN A 408 16.98 1.46 17.11
CA GLN A 408 17.04 2.86 17.57
C GLN A 408 18.24 3.10 18.48
N LEU A 409 18.54 2.17 19.38
CA LEU A 409 19.72 2.22 20.24
C LEU A 409 21.02 2.19 19.44
N ALA A 410 21.15 1.28 18.47
CA ALA A 410 22.34 1.19 17.64
C ALA A 410 22.59 2.48 16.83
N ARG A 411 21.55 3.05 16.22
CA ARG A 411 21.66 4.33 15.49
C ARG A 411 22.00 5.52 16.39
N ALA A 412 21.45 5.57 17.60
CA ALA A 412 21.81 6.63 18.56
C ALA A 412 23.27 6.54 18.99
N THR A 413 23.81 5.32 19.15
CA THR A 413 25.22 5.09 19.47
C THR A 413 26.12 5.54 18.33
N GLU A 414 25.81 5.13 17.10
CA GLU A 414 26.56 5.50 15.88
C GLU A 414 26.55 7.03 15.64
N TYR A 415 25.40 7.69 15.86
CA TYR A 415 25.28 9.15 15.78
C TYR A 415 26.12 9.86 16.85
N ASN A 416 26.12 9.35 18.10
CA ASN A 416 26.93 9.91 19.17
C ASN A 416 28.44 9.69 18.95
N GLU A 417 28.84 8.57 18.37
CA GLU A 417 30.22 8.29 17.97
C GLU A 417 30.68 9.25 16.87
N LEU A 418 29.85 9.54 15.85
CA LEU A 418 30.12 10.52 14.81
C LEU A 418 30.27 11.94 15.37
N LEU A 419 29.37 12.36 16.28
CA LEU A 419 29.48 13.66 16.96
C LEU A 419 30.71 13.75 17.88
N GLY A 420 31.08 12.65 18.53
CA GLY A 420 32.30 12.55 19.34
C GLY A 420 33.56 12.65 18.49
N ALA A 421 33.59 12.09 17.30
CA ALA A 421 34.67 12.19 16.34
C ALA A 421 34.83 13.61 15.75
N GLU A 422 33.72 14.32 15.50
CA GLU A 422 33.75 15.71 15.03
C GLU A 422 34.23 16.70 16.13
N SER A 423 33.90 16.44 17.40
CA SER A 423 34.40 17.27 18.53
C SER A 423 35.90 17.06 18.76
N SER A 424 36.38 15.83 18.61
CA SER A 424 37.81 15.49 18.74
C SER A 424 38.67 16.08 17.59
N THR A 425 38.11 16.28 16.40
CA THR A 425 38.78 16.93 15.27
C THR A 425 38.82 18.45 15.37
N ARG A 426 37.89 19.08 16.12
CA ARG A 426 37.89 20.52 16.34
C ARG A 426 38.93 20.94 17.42
N ASP A 427 39.22 20.08 18.40
CA ASP A 427 40.22 20.36 19.40
C ASP A 427 41.67 20.26 18.88
N ILE A 428 41.91 19.60 17.75
CA ILE A 428 43.26 19.48 17.14
C ILE A 428 43.60 20.70 16.24
N THR A 429 42.60 21.50 15.83
CA THR A 429 42.83 22.69 14.98
C THR A 429 42.80 24.00 15.77
N GLY A 430 42.63 23.96 17.08
CA GLY A 430 42.52 25.13 18.00
C GLY A 430 43.82 25.64 18.63
N SER A 431 44.98 25.09 18.29
CA SER A 431 46.25 25.50 18.85
C SER A 431 47.26 25.90 17.75
N LEU A 432 47.08 27.08 17.16
CA LEU A 432 48.13 27.85 16.52
C LEU A 432 47.54 29.15 15.91
N VAL A 433 47.39 30.19 16.69
CA VAL A 433 47.62 31.59 16.33
C VAL A 433 47.65 32.43 17.60
N GLU A 434 48.84 32.73 18.09
CA GLU A 434 49.06 33.86 18.99
C GLU A 434 48.99 35.17 18.19
N PRO A 435 48.49 36.26 18.79
CA PRO A 435 48.46 37.56 18.11
C PRO A 435 49.78 38.28 18.30
N ILE A 436 50.44 38.70 17.24
CA ILE A 436 51.46 39.73 17.27
C ILE A 436 50.76 41.07 17.10
N LEU A 437 50.77 41.85 18.20
CA LEU A 437 50.56 43.28 18.21
C LEU A 437 51.80 43.98 17.69
N GLN A 438 51.66 44.79 16.67
CA GLN A 438 52.13 46.20 16.63
C GLN A 438 51.53 46.89 15.41
#